data_ddb9aff93ed20bcdb6b1d3d7ba50f2c2
#
_entry.id   ddb9aff93ed20bcdb6b1d3d7ba50f2c2
#
_cell.length_a   1.000
_cell.length_b   1.000
_cell.length_c   1.000
_cell.angle_alpha   90.00
_cell.angle_beta   90.00
_cell.angle_gamma   90.00
#
_symmetry.space_group_name_H-M   'P 1'
#
loop_
_entity.id
_entity.type
_entity.pdbx_description
1 polymer ?
#
loop_
_entity_poly.entity_id
_entity_poly.type
_entity_poly.pdbx_seq_one_letter_code
_entity_poly.pdbx_strand_id
1 'polypeptide(L)'
;VPYPNIYSLIEGENIKYAHRVLFSRYNLTNKDFLRLVHQGANWLRENGLQPKERVFIHDLEYPMAEIIAFSIWAYGATVILASSTSGKKDLNGIKPSFVVNATNCPSIESLTNYSTEFMPTFRPALHHEALIYCVADKIIQLSHYNLLVNTNGLQKYLGLNRDDTFLVKLAPESTAWAVLQLLLPLYAAASITSNNPKIILGMEGQFDNPDYIIKMDWAEISKVNNIIFILPENTAVLCIGDKPIHMTAIEKRNKKLKINGHSVMMGYMNENNNEAVFRNNGMMIKRT
;
A
#
# COMPACT_ATOMS: atom_id res chain seq x y z
N VAL A 1 0.78 10.37 13.02
CA VAL A 1 1.68 9.40 12.37
C VAL A 1 3.10 9.73 12.78
N PRO A 2 3.86 8.79 13.37
CA PRO A 2 5.19 9.08 13.94
C PRO A 2 6.32 9.13 12.89
N TYR A 3 6.05 8.78 11.65
CA TYR A 3 7.05 8.71 10.59
C TYR A 3 6.86 9.84 9.58
N PRO A 4 7.93 10.55 9.15
CA PRO A 4 7.86 11.63 8.16
C PRO A 4 7.60 11.16 6.73
N ASN A 5 7.79 9.88 6.43
CA ASN A 5 7.46 9.21 5.16
C ASN A 5 7.53 7.69 5.33
N ILE A 6 7.19 6.95 4.26
CA ILE A 6 7.18 5.47 4.28
C ILE A 6 8.60 4.90 4.45
N TYR A 7 9.61 5.50 3.83
CA TYR A 7 10.98 5.00 3.99
C TYR A 7 11.46 5.11 5.45
N SER A 8 11.09 6.16 6.14
CA SER A 8 11.43 6.32 7.57
C SER A 8 10.74 5.29 8.48
N LEU A 9 9.64 4.68 8.03
CA LEU A 9 9.03 3.56 8.75
C LEU A 9 9.97 2.35 8.77
N ILE A 10 10.50 1.93 7.62
CA ILE A 10 11.40 0.76 7.57
C ILE A 10 12.74 1.03 8.26
N GLU A 11 13.28 2.26 8.15
CA GLU A 11 14.48 2.66 8.90
C GLU A 11 14.24 2.55 10.41
N GLY A 12 13.10 3.07 10.90
CA GLY A 12 12.73 3.04 12.31
C GLY A 12 12.49 1.62 12.83
N GLU A 13 11.85 0.77 12.05
CA GLU A 13 11.65 -0.64 12.42
C GLU A 13 12.96 -1.44 12.44
N ASN A 14 13.88 -1.15 11.51
CA ASN A 14 15.20 -1.77 11.52
C ASN A 14 16.02 -1.34 12.77
N ILE A 15 15.97 -0.08 13.17
CA ILE A 15 16.66 0.40 14.38
C ILE A 15 16.14 -0.32 15.63
N LYS A 16 14.82 -0.50 15.73
CA LYS A 16 14.18 -1.07 16.92
C LYS A 16 14.22 -2.60 16.94
N TYR A 17 14.04 -3.23 15.79
CA TYR A 17 13.71 -4.64 15.67
C TYR A 17 14.43 -5.32 14.49
N ALA A 18 15.72 -5.06 14.29
CA ALA A 18 16.54 -5.54 13.16
C ALA A 18 16.40 -7.03 12.87
N HIS A 19 16.45 -7.85 13.91
CA HIS A 19 16.47 -9.32 13.79
C HIS A 19 15.08 -9.96 13.75
N ARG A 20 14.02 -9.16 13.79
CA ARG A 20 12.68 -9.71 13.75
C ARG A 20 12.33 -10.13 12.32
N VAL A 21 11.78 -11.34 12.21
CA VAL A 21 11.29 -11.87 10.92
C VAL A 21 10.05 -11.10 10.49
N LEU A 22 10.13 -10.45 9.32
CA LEU A 22 9.03 -9.72 8.71
C LEU A 22 8.19 -10.63 7.81
N PHE A 23 8.87 -11.38 6.94
CA PHE A 23 8.27 -12.33 6.00
C PHE A 23 8.78 -13.74 6.26
N SER A 24 7.98 -14.55 6.97
CA SER A 24 8.44 -15.88 7.43
C SER A 24 8.69 -16.87 6.31
N ARG A 25 7.97 -16.79 5.20
CA ARG A 25 8.18 -17.68 4.04
C ARG A 25 9.62 -17.67 3.51
N TYR A 26 10.28 -16.52 3.59
CA TYR A 26 11.68 -16.33 3.11
C TYR A 26 12.66 -16.11 4.26
N ASN A 27 12.19 -16.22 5.50
CA ASN A 27 12.96 -15.91 6.71
C ASN A 27 13.65 -14.53 6.64
N LEU A 28 12.99 -13.55 6.00
CA LEU A 28 13.52 -12.20 5.88
C LEU A 28 13.26 -11.41 7.15
N THR A 29 14.34 -10.97 7.80
CA THR A 29 14.29 -10.06 8.94
C THR A 29 14.11 -8.61 8.46
N ASN A 30 13.77 -7.69 9.40
CA ASN A 30 13.75 -6.26 9.08
C ASN A 30 15.09 -5.77 8.53
N LYS A 31 16.22 -6.28 9.06
CA LYS A 31 17.57 -5.98 8.58
C LYS A 31 17.80 -6.46 7.15
N ASP A 32 17.41 -7.70 6.86
CA ASP A 32 17.57 -8.27 5.52
C ASP A 32 16.69 -7.53 4.50
N PHE A 33 15.46 -7.22 4.90
CA PHE A 33 14.54 -6.47 4.05
C PHE A 33 15.05 -5.06 3.76
N LEU A 34 15.51 -4.30 4.77
CA LEU A 34 16.10 -2.98 4.56
C LEU A 34 17.34 -3.05 3.66
N ARG A 35 18.19 -4.07 3.85
CA ARG A 35 19.36 -4.30 2.99
C ARG A 35 18.95 -4.50 1.52
N LEU A 36 17.95 -5.34 1.26
CA LEU A 36 17.44 -5.58 -0.09
C LEU A 36 16.79 -4.32 -0.68
N VAL A 37 16.08 -3.55 0.13
CA VAL A 37 15.53 -2.24 -0.28
C VAL A 37 16.63 -1.28 -0.70
N HIS A 38 17.75 -1.19 0.04
CA HIS A 38 18.89 -0.36 -0.33
C HIS A 38 19.55 -0.83 -1.63
N GLN A 39 19.73 -2.13 -1.79
CA GLN A 39 20.27 -2.72 -3.01
C GLN A 39 19.36 -2.46 -4.21
N GLY A 40 18.02 -2.59 -4.03
CA GLY A 40 17.05 -2.25 -5.06
C GLY A 40 17.04 -0.75 -5.41
N ALA A 41 17.19 0.13 -4.41
CA ALA A 41 17.29 1.57 -4.65
C ALA A 41 18.58 1.94 -5.42
N ASN A 42 19.70 1.28 -5.12
CA ASN A 42 20.94 1.45 -5.88
C ASN A 42 20.81 0.90 -7.32
N TRP A 43 20.15 -0.25 -7.49
CA TRP A 43 19.82 -0.78 -8.81
C TRP A 43 18.98 0.21 -9.63
N LEU A 44 17.92 0.77 -9.05
CA LEU A 44 17.08 1.78 -9.72
C LEU A 44 17.90 3.01 -10.12
N ARG A 45 18.80 3.48 -9.26
CA ARG A 45 19.69 4.61 -9.53
C ARG A 45 20.62 4.33 -10.72
N GLU A 46 21.25 3.17 -10.74
CA GLU A 46 22.18 2.78 -11.81
C GLU A 46 21.46 2.58 -13.15
N ASN A 47 20.15 2.27 -13.12
CA ASN A 47 19.31 2.23 -14.31
C ASN A 47 18.67 3.57 -14.67
N GLY A 48 19.11 4.68 -14.06
CA GLY A 48 18.79 6.05 -14.47
C GLY A 48 17.56 6.66 -13.84
N LEU A 49 16.87 5.98 -12.88
CA LEU A 49 15.74 6.58 -12.16
C LEU A 49 16.19 7.84 -11.43
N GLN A 50 15.37 8.89 -11.47
CA GLN A 50 15.57 10.12 -10.71
C GLN A 50 14.54 10.24 -9.58
N PRO A 51 14.88 10.96 -8.47
CA PRO A 51 13.90 11.26 -7.42
C PRO A 51 12.68 11.99 -7.98
N LYS A 52 11.51 11.74 -7.36
CA LYS A 52 10.20 12.27 -7.77
C LYS A 52 9.64 11.71 -9.08
N GLU A 53 10.36 10.85 -9.75
CA GLU A 53 9.84 10.15 -10.91
C GLU A 53 8.81 9.09 -10.54
N ARG A 54 8.09 8.60 -11.52
CA ARG A 54 6.99 7.64 -11.37
C ARG A 54 7.36 6.30 -11.98
N VAL A 55 7.28 5.25 -11.18
CA VAL A 55 7.67 3.89 -11.54
C VAL A 55 6.44 3.00 -11.57
N PHE A 56 6.14 2.43 -12.72
CA PHE A 56 5.10 1.42 -12.85
C PHE A 56 5.65 0.04 -12.51
N ILE A 57 5.04 -0.64 -11.55
CA ILE A 57 5.35 -2.03 -11.21
C ILE A 57 4.20 -2.94 -11.57
N HIS A 58 4.48 -4.05 -12.24
CA HIS A 58 3.49 -5.07 -12.59
C HIS A 58 4.13 -6.43 -12.80
N ASP A 59 3.33 -7.48 -12.71
CA ASP A 59 3.76 -8.88 -12.91
C ASP A 59 4.99 -9.26 -12.03
N LEU A 60 5.08 -8.70 -10.83
CA LEU A 60 6.10 -9.04 -9.85
C LEU A 60 5.53 -9.98 -8.80
N GLU A 61 6.31 -11.01 -8.47
CA GLU A 61 5.96 -11.96 -7.43
C GLU A 61 6.49 -11.54 -6.07
N TYR A 62 5.83 -12.06 -5.03
CA TYR A 62 6.29 -11.95 -3.65
C TYR A 62 7.63 -12.68 -3.46
N PRO A 63 8.65 -12.11 -2.80
CA PRO A 63 8.67 -10.81 -2.11
C PRO A 63 9.26 -9.68 -2.96
N MET A 64 9.50 -9.89 -4.26
CA MET A 64 10.14 -8.87 -5.11
C MET A 64 9.28 -7.62 -5.30
N ALA A 65 7.97 -7.79 -5.40
CA ALA A 65 7.04 -6.65 -5.48
C ALA A 65 7.20 -5.72 -4.27
N GLU A 66 7.27 -6.31 -3.07
CA GLU A 66 7.45 -5.60 -1.79
C GLU A 66 8.82 -4.90 -1.74
N ILE A 67 9.89 -5.60 -2.09
CA ILE A 67 11.25 -5.04 -2.10
C ILE A 67 11.34 -3.86 -3.06
N ILE A 68 10.84 -4.01 -4.28
CA ILE A 68 10.90 -2.96 -5.31
C ILE A 68 10.05 -1.76 -4.94
N ALA A 69 8.83 -1.95 -4.42
CA ALA A 69 7.99 -0.83 -3.98
C ALA A 69 8.67 0.00 -2.89
N PHE A 70 9.26 -0.65 -1.88
CA PHE A 70 10.02 0.05 -0.85
C PHE A 70 11.32 0.68 -1.39
N SER A 71 11.98 0.08 -2.37
CA SER A 71 13.16 0.64 -3.03
C SER A 71 12.83 1.94 -3.77
N ILE A 72 11.66 1.98 -4.43
CA ILE A 72 11.14 3.18 -5.10
C ILE A 72 10.88 4.29 -4.07
N TRP A 73 10.22 3.99 -2.95
CA TRP A 73 9.97 4.96 -1.88
C TRP A 73 11.25 5.41 -1.18
N ALA A 74 12.22 4.51 -0.98
CA ALA A 74 13.54 4.86 -0.44
C ALA A 74 14.28 5.83 -1.36
N TYR A 75 14.15 5.63 -2.67
CA TYR A 75 14.73 6.52 -3.68
C TYR A 75 14.03 7.89 -3.77
N GLY A 76 12.86 8.02 -3.17
CA GLY A 76 12.05 9.24 -3.20
C GLY A 76 11.23 9.39 -4.49
N ALA A 77 10.88 8.26 -5.11
CA ALA A 77 10.02 8.16 -6.28
C ALA A 77 8.62 7.65 -5.92
N THR A 78 7.69 7.71 -6.86
CA THR A 78 6.29 7.32 -6.72
C THR A 78 6.04 5.96 -7.37
N VAL A 79 5.37 5.06 -6.67
CA VAL A 79 4.90 3.79 -7.21
C VAL A 79 3.62 4.00 -8.00
N ILE A 80 3.51 3.40 -9.19
CA ILE A 80 2.26 3.28 -9.94
C ILE A 80 1.80 1.82 -9.87
N LEU A 81 0.55 1.62 -9.49
CA LEU A 81 -0.16 0.33 -9.57
C LEU A 81 -1.35 0.47 -10.51
N ALA A 82 -1.71 -0.63 -11.19
CA ALA A 82 -2.91 -0.68 -12.00
C ALA A 82 -3.75 -1.90 -11.62
N SER A 83 -5.07 -1.72 -11.55
CA SER A 83 -6.01 -2.82 -11.32
C SER A 83 -5.92 -3.84 -12.46
N SER A 84 -6.05 -5.11 -12.13
CA SER A 84 -6.12 -6.20 -13.11
C SER A 84 -7.30 -6.08 -14.09
N THR A 85 -8.33 -5.34 -13.71
CA THR A 85 -9.49 -5.04 -14.56
C THR A 85 -9.20 -3.96 -15.61
N SER A 86 -8.23 -3.08 -15.35
CA SER A 86 -7.67 -2.19 -16.35
C SER A 86 -6.73 -3.05 -17.19
N GLY A 87 -7.03 -3.33 -18.44
CA GLY A 87 -6.14 -4.15 -19.26
C GLY A 87 -4.69 -3.74 -19.05
N LYS A 88 -3.77 -4.67 -18.90
CA LYS A 88 -2.36 -4.54 -18.44
C LYS A 88 -1.54 -3.39 -19.06
N LYS A 89 -2.11 -2.62 -19.95
CA LYS A 89 -1.41 -1.57 -20.72
C LYS A 89 -2.03 -0.18 -20.60
N ASP A 90 -3.21 -0.03 -20.03
CA ASP A 90 -3.88 1.26 -20.00
C ASP A 90 -3.67 1.93 -18.64
N LEU A 91 -2.62 2.76 -18.58
CA LEU A 91 -2.35 3.67 -17.48
C LEU A 91 -3.14 4.98 -17.60
N ASN A 92 -4.21 4.98 -18.42
CA ASN A 92 -5.08 6.15 -18.64
C ASN A 92 -4.29 7.42 -19.03
N GLY A 93 -3.25 7.25 -19.84
CA GLY A 93 -2.40 8.35 -20.33
C GLY A 93 -1.24 8.72 -19.40
N ILE A 94 -1.06 8.08 -18.24
CA ILE A 94 0.16 8.25 -17.45
C ILE A 94 1.34 7.63 -18.19
N LYS A 95 2.40 8.39 -18.33
CA LYS A 95 3.69 7.89 -18.83
C LYS A 95 4.62 7.69 -17.62
N PRO A 96 4.88 6.44 -17.20
CA PRO A 96 5.89 6.19 -16.19
C PRO A 96 7.28 6.53 -16.73
N SER A 97 8.15 7.07 -15.90
CA SER A 97 9.56 7.28 -16.25
C SER A 97 10.32 5.95 -16.30
N PHE A 98 9.86 4.98 -15.50
CA PHE A 98 10.45 3.66 -15.39
C PHE A 98 9.40 2.58 -15.24
N VAL A 99 9.64 1.40 -15.81
CA VAL A 99 8.75 0.24 -15.66
C VAL A 99 9.55 -0.92 -15.10
N VAL A 100 9.05 -1.55 -14.03
CA VAL A 100 9.62 -2.77 -13.44
C VAL A 100 8.60 -3.90 -13.55
N ASN A 101 9.03 -4.99 -14.16
CA ASN A 101 8.20 -6.18 -14.35
C ASN A 101 9.07 -7.46 -14.30
N ALA A 102 8.45 -8.62 -14.45
CA ALA A 102 9.14 -9.90 -14.37
C ALA A 102 10.31 -10.06 -15.36
N THR A 103 10.35 -9.29 -16.46
CA THR A 103 11.42 -9.43 -17.48
C THR A 103 12.68 -8.62 -17.16
N ASN A 104 12.56 -7.52 -16.41
CA ASN A 104 13.68 -6.64 -16.09
C ASN A 104 13.96 -6.48 -14.58
N CYS A 105 13.07 -7.01 -13.73
CA CYS A 105 13.30 -7.02 -12.28
C CYS A 105 14.47 -7.93 -11.93
N PRO A 106 15.46 -7.48 -11.17
CA PRO A 106 16.55 -8.35 -10.73
C PRO A 106 16.02 -9.42 -9.77
N SER A 107 16.63 -10.59 -9.75
CA SER A 107 16.40 -11.58 -8.70
C SER A 107 17.00 -11.11 -7.36
N ILE A 108 16.61 -11.73 -6.24
CA ILE A 108 17.22 -11.44 -4.93
C ILE A 108 18.73 -11.63 -4.98
N GLU A 109 19.20 -12.68 -5.66
CA GLU A 109 20.63 -12.95 -5.84
C GLU A 109 21.33 -11.85 -6.64
N SER A 110 20.70 -11.39 -7.74
CA SER A 110 21.24 -10.31 -8.55
C SER A 110 21.30 -8.98 -7.79
N LEU A 111 20.37 -8.72 -6.89
CA LEU A 111 20.40 -7.55 -6.02
C LEU A 111 21.63 -7.51 -5.11
N THR A 112 22.19 -8.68 -4.74
CA THR A 112 23.40 -8.72 -3.89
C THR A 112 24.64 -8.11 -4.54
N ASN A 113 24.62 -7.87 -5.85
CA ASN A 113 25.71 -7.20 -6.57
C ASN A 113 25.70 -5.67 -6.34
N TYR A 114 24.60 -5.11 -5.79
CA TYR A 114 24.48 -3.68 -5.51
C TYR A 114 24.85 -3.37 -4.07
N SER A 115 25.31 -2.14 -3.82
CA SER A 115 25.69 -1.70 -2.48
C SER A 115 24.54 -1.82 -1.49
N THR A 116 24.85 -2.28 -0.28
CA THR A 116 23.93 -2.27 0.88
C THR A 116 23.83 -0.91 1.54
N GLU A 117 24.76 0.01 1.25
CA GLU A 117 24.72 1.39 1.70
C GLU A 117 23.93 2.23 0.72
N PHE A 118 22.95 2.95 1.21
CA PHE A 118 22.13 3.83 0.41
C PHE A 118 21.83 5.13 1.17
N MET A 119 22.19 6.24 0.58
CA MET A 119 21.80 7.57 1.05
C MET A 119 20.89 8.22 0.03
N PRO A 120 19.60 8.48 0.38
CA PRO A 120 18.70 9.14 -0.52
C PRO A 120 19.12 10.61 -0.74
N THR A 121 19.17 11.04 -1.98
CA THR A 121 19.40 12.44 -2.34
C THR A 121 18.16 13.33 -2.14
N PHE A 122 17.00 12.69 -2.04
CA PHE A 122 15.73 13.34 -1.76
C PHE A 122 14.90 12.48 -0.79
N ARG A 123 14.40 13.11 0.28
CA ARG A 123 13.47 12.49 1.24
C ARG A 123 12.11 13.18 1.08
N PRO A 124 11.08 12.48 0.59
CA PRO A 124 9.76 13.07 0.46
C PRO A 124 9.16 13.40 1.83
N ALA A 125 8.39 14.47 1.90
CA ALA A 125 7.57 14.81 3.06
C ALA A 125 6.24 14.03 3.02
N LEU A 126 5.51 14.02 4.13
CA LEU A 126 4.25 13.27 4.28
C LEU A 126 3.21 13.55 3.18
N HIS A 127 3.13 14.79 2.72
CA HIS A 127 2.15 15.21 1.72
C HIS A 127 2.58 14.97 0.27
N HIS A 128 3.82 14.54 0.03
CA HIS A 128 4.24 14.19 -1.33
C HIS A 128 3.54 12.91 -1.81
N GLU A 129 3.35 12.83 -3.11
CA GLU A 129 2.81 11.65 -3.79
C GLU A 129 3.69 10.43 -3.53
N ALA A 130 3.08 9.34 -3.10
CA ALA A 130 3.76 8.07 -2.83
C ALA A 130 3.25 6.94 -3.72
N LEU A 131 1.97 6.98 -4.06
CA LEU A 131 1.31 5.94 -4.84
C LEU A 131 0.30 6.55 -5.80
N ILE A 132 0.32 6.09 -7.04
CA ILE A 132 -0.74 6.30 -8.02
C ILE A 132 -1.42 4.96 -8.24
N TYR A 133 -2.75 4.95 -8.20
CA TYR A 133 -3.53 3.77 -8.48
C TYR A 133 -4.46 4.00 -9.65
N CYS A 134 -4.25 3.23 -10.73
CA CYS A 134 -5.07 3.25 -11.93
C CYS A 134 -6.17 2.19 -11.82
N VAL A 135 -7.43 2.59 -11.84
CA VAL A 135 -8.60 1.69 -11.80
C VAL A 135 -9.68 2.19 -12.72
N ALA A 136 -10.08 1.37 -13.68
CA ALA A 136 -11.00 1.76 -14.76
C ALA A 136 -10.53 3.08 -15.44
N ASP A 137 -11.35 4.11 -15.46
CA ASP A 137 -11.08 5.45 -16.02
C ASP A 137 -10.48 6.43 -14.98
N LYS A 138 -10.21 5.96 -13.77
CA LYS A 138 -9.73 6.80 -12.66
C LYS A 138 -8.25 6.63 -12.39
N ILE A 139 -7.59 7.74 -12.10
CA ILE A 139 -6.19 7.79 -11.66
C ILE A 139 -6.15 8.47 -10.30
N ILE A 140 -5.98 7.67 -9.26
CA ILE A 140 -6.06 8.08 -7.86
C ILE A 140 -4.65 8.39 -7.38
N GLN A 141 -4.46 9.57 -6.77
CA GLN A 141 -3.19 10.00 -6.18
C GLN A 141 -3.24 9.89 -4.65
N LEU A 142 -2.25 9.22 -4.08
CA LEU A 142 -2.11 8.99 -2.64
C LEU A 142 -0.76 9.47 -2.15
N SER A 143 -0.77 10.20 -1.03
CA SER A 143 0.45 10.67 -0.36
C SER A 143 1.01 9.61 0.60
N HIS A 144 2.25 9.82 1.05
CA HIS A 144 2.81 9.05 2.17
C HIS A 144 1.91 9.14 3.40
N TYR A 145 1.31 10.30 3.65
CA TYR A 145 0.40 10.51 4.77
C TYR A 145 -0.85 9.65 4.69
N ASN A 146 -1.52 9.63 3.53
CA ASN A 146 -2.72 8.82 3.32
C ASN A 146 -2.45 7.34 3.62
N LEU A 147 -1.36 6.80 3.07
CA LEU A 147 -0.97 5.41 3.27
C LEU A 147 -0.68 5.09 4.75
N LEU A 148 0.12 5.91 5.42
CA LEU A 148 0.50 5.71 6.82
C LEU A 148 -0.70 5.87 7.78
N VAL A 149 -1.60 6.82 7.53
CA VAL A 149 -2.81 7.02 8.37
C VAL A 149 -3.78 5.86 8.19
N ASN A 150 -4.00 5.40 6.96
CA ASN A 150 -4.86 4.27 6.70
C ASN A 150 -4.33 2.99 7.38
N THR A 151 -3.03 2.75 7.26
CA THR A 151 -2.35 1.64 7.94
C THR A 151 -2.49 1.72 9.48
N ASN A 152 -2.30 2.92 10.05
CA ASN A 152 -2.49 3.13 11.50
C ASN A 152 -3.92 2.84 11.94
N GLY A 153 -4.90 3.29 11.15
CA GLY A 153 -6.32 3.04 11.43
C GLY A 153 -6.65 1.54 11.44
N LEU A 154 -6.14 0.81 10.47
CA LEU A 154 -6.31 -0.63 10.38
C LEU A 154 -5.61 -1.36 11.53
N GLN A 155 -4.33 -1.03 11.81
CA GLN A 155 -3.56 -1.62 12.90
C GLN A 155 -4.28 -1.50 14.25
N LYS A 156 -4.82 -0.30 14.55
CA LYS A 156 -5.58 -0.05 15.79
C LYS A 156 -6.84 -0.89 15.87
N TYR A 157 -7.57 -1.06 14.76
CA TYR A 157 -8.79 -1.84 14.74
C TYR A 157 -8.51 -3.33 14.94
N LEU A 158 -7.52 -3.87 14.21
CA LEU A 158 -7.14 -5.28 14.31
C LEU A 158 -6.46 -5.62 15.66
N GLY A 159 -6.00 -4.60 16.40
CA GLY A 159 -5.26 -4.80 17.64
C GLY A 159 -3.94 -5.54 17.43
N LEU A 160 -3.36 -5.42 16.22
CA LEU A 160 -2.06 -6.01 15.92
C LEU A 160 -0.96 -5.24 16.65
N ASN A 161 -0.13 -5.99 17.35
CA ASN A 161 0.99 -5.48 18.14
C ASN A 161 2.28 -6.21 17.77
N ARG A 162 3.37 -5.76 18.39
CA ARG A 162 4.66 -6.39 18.24
C ARG A 162 4.58 -7.89 18.53
N ASP A 163 5.26 -8.66 17.69
CA ASP A 163 5.37 -10.12 17.74
C ASP A 163 4.06 -10.88 17.41
N ASP A 164 2.98 -10.18 17.08
CA ASP A 164 1.81 -10.83 16.51
C ASP A 164 2.13 -11.36 15.09
N THR A 165 1.37 -12.35 14.68
CA THR A 165 1.48 -12.96 13.35
C THR A 165 0.15 -12.87 12.62
N PHE A 166 0.20 -12.66 11.33
CA PHE A 166 -1.02 -12.68 10.52
C PHE A 166 -0.73 -13.21 9.12
N LEU A 167 -1.77 -13.66 8.45
CA LEU A 167 -1.74 -14.11 7.08
C LEU A 167 -2.52 -13.13 6.20
N VAL A 168 -1.87 -12.66 5.17
CA VAL A 168 -2.50 -11.94 4.06
C VAL A 168 -1.76 -12.33 2.78
N LYS A 169 -2.51 -12.48 1.69
CA LYS A 169 -1.95 -12.77 0.37
C LYS A 169 -2.73 -11.97 -0.67
N LEU A 170 -2.23 -10.82 -1.03
CA LEU A 170 -2.81 -9.92 -2.02
C LEU A 170 -1.85 -9.75 -3.19
N ALA A 171 -2.41 -9.43 -4.35
CA ALA A 171 -1.64 -9.08 -5.52
C ALA A 171 -1.32 -7.57 -5.55
N PRO A 172 -0.20 -7.16 -6.15
CA PRO A 172 0.22 -5.75 -6.24
C PRO A 172 -0.74 -4.84 -7.03
N GLU A 173 -1.80 -5.39 -7.64
CA GLU A 173 -2.77 -4.63 -8.44
C GLU A 173 -3.82 -3.90 -7.61
N SER A 174 -3.59 -3.72 -6.31
CA SER A 174 -4.57 -3.13 -5.38
C SER A 174 -3.91 -2.25 -4.34
N THR A 175 -4.55 -1.13 -3.98
CA THR A 175 -4.13 -0.31 -2.84
C THR A 175 -4.23 -1.08 -1.52
N ALA A 176 -5.12 -2.06 -1.43
CA ALA A 176 -5.20 -2.96 -0.28
C ALA A 176 -3.88 -3.71 -0.05
N TRP A 177 -3.20 -4.16 -1.12
CA TRP A 177 -1.88 -4.76 -1.02
C TRP A 177 -0.87 -3.80 -0.37
N ALA A 178 -0.83 -2.53 -0.81
CA ALA A 178 0.10 -1.54 -0.27
C ALA A 178 -0.11 -1.33 1.25
N VAL A 179 -1.36 -1.29 1.71
CA VAL A 179 -1.67 -1.08 3.13
C VAL A 179 -1.57 -2.37 3.94
N LEU A 180 -2.24 -3.45 3.51
CA LEU A 180 -2.38 -4.66 4.32
C LEU A 180 -1.15 -5.57 4.26
N GLN A 181 -0.47 -5.63 3.13
CA GLN A 181 0.66 -6.54 2.94
C GLN A 181 2.02 -5.86 3.04
N LEU A 182 2.16 -4.60 2.54
CA LEU A 182 3.42 -3.89 2.63
C LEU A 182 3.61 -3.16 3.97
N LEU A 183 2.67 -2.27 4.30
CA LEU A 183 2.87 -1.32 5.39
C LEU A 183 2.45 -1.87 6.75
N LEU A 184 1.37 -2.65 6.81
CA LEU A 184 0.83 -3.15 8.08
C LEU A 184 1.83 -3.98 8.90
N PRO A 185 2.60 -4.93 8.32
CA PRO A 185 3.54 -5.74 9.09
C PRO A 185 4.66 -4.88 9.72
N LEU A 186 5.16 -3.90 9.00
CA LEU A 186 6.16 -2.96 9.51
C LEU A 186 5.52 -2.05 10.57
N TYR A 187 4.37 -1.45 10.27
CA TYR A 187 3.74 -0.48 11.16
C TYR A 187 3.28 -1.09 12.50
N ALA A 188 2.79 -2.32 12.47
CA ALA A 188 2.35 -3.06 13.66
C ALA A 188 3.51 -3.77 14.39
N ALA A 189 4.69 -3.77 13.79
CA ALA A 189 5.78 -4.63 14.21
C ALA A 189 5.32 -6.11 14.27
N ALA A 190 4.49 -6.58 13.30
CA ALA A 190 3.93 -7.92 13.17
C ALA A 190 4.57 -8.70 12.01
N SER A 191 4.46 -10.01 11.97
CA SER A 191 5.05 -10.86 10.93
C SER A 191 3.98 -11.46 10.03
N ILE A 192 4.24 -11.52 8.72
CA ILE A 192 3.39 -12.28 7.79
C ILE A 192 3.85 -13.74 7.77
N THR A 193 2.92 -14.65 8.09
CA THR A 193 3.18 -16.09 8.12
C THR A 193 1.95 -16.89 7.71
N SER A 194 2.18 -18.07 7.13
CA SER A 194 1.16 -19.10 6.92
C SER A 194 1.12 -20.14 8.06
N ASN A 195 2.08 -20.08 8.98
CA ASN A 195 2.18 -21.04 10.07
C ASN A 195 1.52 -20.47 11.34
N ASN A 196 0.34 -20.98 11.67
CA ASN A 196 -0.46 -20.57 12.83
C ASN A 196 -0.59 -19.05 12.99
N PRO A 197 -1.10 -18.32 11.98
CA PRO A 197 -1.31 -16.89 12.10
C PRO A 197 -2.38 -16.60 13.15
N LYS A 198 -2.21 -15.53 13.93
CA LYS A 198 -3.20 -15.04 14.88
C LYS A 198 -4.45 -14.50 14.17
N ILE A 199 -4.27 -13.92 12.98
CA ILE A 199 -5.34 -13.32 12.18
C ILE A 199 -5.13 -13.69 10.71
N ILE A 200 -6.22 -14.07 10.03
CA ILE A 200 -6.24 -14.35 8.59
C ILE A 200 -7.11 -13.30 7.89
N LEU A 201 -6.48 -12.57 6.95
CA LEU A 201 -7.13 -11.56 6.12
C LEU A 201 -7.15 -12.05 4.67
N GLY A 202 -8.31 -12.17 4.04
CA GLY A 202 -8.40 -12.70 2.68
C GLY A 202 -9.55 -12.12 1.86
N MET A 203 -9.40 -12.19 0.55
CA MET A 203 -10.51 -11.97 -0.37
C MET A 203 -11.53 -13.10 -0.22
N GLU A 204 -12.78 -12.86 -0.64
CA GLU A 204 -13.84 -13.86 -0.58
C GLU A 204 -13.43 -15.14 -1.35
N GLY A 205 -13.53 -16.29 -0.71
CA GLY A 205 -13.13 -17.59 -1.27
C GLY A 205 -11.63 -17.87 -1.33
N GLN A 206 -10.78 -16.99 -0.82
CA GLN A 206 -9.33 -17.17 -0.85
C GLN A 206 -8.80 -18.13 0.23
N PHE A 207 -9.44 -18.13 1.40
CA PHE A 207 -9.14 -19.01 2.52
C PHE A 207 -10.44 -19.64 3.04
N ASP A 208 -10.37 -20.84 3.59
CA ASP A 208 -11.55 -21.56 4.09
C ASP A 208 -12.27 -20.83 5.24
N ASN A 209 -11.53 -20.28 6.19
CA ASN A 209 -12.08 -19.59 7.35
C ASN A 209 -11.25 -18.35 7.71
N PRO A 210 -11.31 -17.27 6.92
CA PRO A 210 -10.60 -16.04 7.26
C PRO A 210 -11.28 -15.35 8.46
N ASP A 211 -10.48 -14.74 9.34
CA ASP A 211 -11.02 -13.90 10.41
C ASP A 211 -11.68 -12.65 9.84
N TYR A 212 -11.13 -12.14 8.73
CA TYR A 212 -11.69 -10.99 8.01
C TYR A 212 -11.71 -11.24 6.51
N ILE A 213 -12.87 -10.94 5.89
CA ILE A 213 -13.09 -10.98 4.45
C ILE A 213 -12.94 -9.58 3.88
N ILE A 214 -12.08 -9.41 2.86
CA ILE A 214 -11.87 -8.14 2.17
C ILE A 214 -12.87 -8.02 1.02
N LYS A 215 -13.66 -6.94 0.99
CA LYS A 215 -14.65 -6.65 -0.04
C LYS A 215 -14.47 -5.24 -0.63
N MET A 216 -14.76 -5.10 -1.92
CA MET A 216 -14.68 -3.82 -2.63
C MET A 216 -16.03 -3.08 -2.73
N ASP A 217 -17.16 -3.80 -2.60
CA ASP A 217 -18.47 -3.15 -2.72
C ASP A 217 -18.92 -2.52 -1.41
N TRP A 218 -18.70 -1.22 -1.29
CA TRP A 218 -19.13 -0.45 -0.14
C TRP A 218 -20.66 -0.38 0.05
N ALA A 219 -21.44 -0.76 -0.94
CA ALA A 219 -22.90 -0.82 -0.79
C ALA A 219 -23.32 -1.94 0.18
N GLU A 220 -22.49 -2.94 0.36
CA GLU A 220 -22.67 -4.04 1.30
C GLU A 220 -22.27 -3.69 2.75
N ILE A 221 -21.81 -2.45 3.02
CA ILE A 221 -21.50 -2.01 4.39
C ILE A 221 -22.66 -2.34 5.32
N SER A 222 -22.39 -3.17 6.32
CA SER A 222 -23.34 -3.72 7.27
C SER A 222 -22.69 -3.92 8.63
N LYS A 223 -23.47 -4.28 9.63
CA LYS A 223 -22.98 -4.52 11.00
C LYS A 223 -22.16 -5.81 11.18
N VAL A 224 -21.84 -6.52 10.11
CA VAL A 224 -21.01 -7.74 10.15
C VAL A 224 -19.55 -7.35 10.39
N ASN A 225 -19.06 -7.61 11.59
CA ASN A 225 -17.77 -7.06 12.07
C ASN A 225 -16.51 -7.75 11.50
N ASN A 226 -16.65 -8.76 10.65
CA ASN A 226 -15.51 -9.46 10.04
C ASN A 226 -15.34 -9.16 8.54
N ILE A 227 -15.96 -8.08 8.02
CA ILE A 227 -15.81 -7.64 6.66
C ILE A 227 -15.00 -6.34 6.63
N ILE A 228 -13.88 -6.35 5.94
CA ILE A 228 -13.07 -5.16 5.64
C ILE A 228 -13.52 -4.62 4.29
N PHE A 229 -14.16 -3.46 4.29
CA PHE A 229 -14.51 -2.76 3.07
C PHE A 229 -13.36 -1.88 2.62
N ILE A 230 -12.91 -2.08 1.38
CA ILE A 230 -11.86 -1.29 0.77
C ILE A 230 -12.42 -0.34 -0.29
N LEU A 231 -11.82 0.83 -0.36
CA LEU A 231 -12.14 1.87 -1.32
C LEU A 231 -10.85 2.62 -1.68
N PRO A 232 -10.37 2.54 -2.92
CA PRO A 232 -9.11 3.18 -3.31
C PRO A 232 -9.07 4.68 -3.06
N GLU A 233 -10.19 5.38 -3.25
CA GLU A 233 -10.31 6.82 -2.99
C GLU A 233 -10.20 7.18 -1.49
N ASN A 234 -10.35 6.19 -0.60
CA ASN A 234 -9.99 6.30 0.82
C ASN A 234 -8.69 5.54 1.12
N THR A 235 -7.75 5.58 0.21
CA THR A 235 -6.46 4.89 0.23
C THR A 235 -6.59 3.38 0.06
N ALA A 236 -7.19 2.68 1.02
CA ALA A 236 -7.46 1.25 0.99
C ALA A 236 -8.66 0.93 1.89
N VAL A 237 -8.45 0.80 3.20
CA VAL A 237 -9.51 0.43 4.13
C VAL A 237 -10.42 1.64 4.41
N LEU A 238 -11.71 1.42 4.23
CA LEU A 238 -12.75 2.41 4.54
C LEU A 238 -13.33 2.17 5.94
N CYS A 239 -13.80 0.96 6.17
CA CYS A 239 -14.42 0.56 7.43
C CYS A 239 -14.31 -0.96 7.62
N ILE A 240 -14.60 -1.42 8.82
CA ILE A 240 -14.75 -2.83 9.14
C ILE A 240 -16.17 -3.05 9.69
N GLY A 241 -16.95 -3.86 9.00
CA GLY A 241 -18.40 -3.81 9.17
C GLY A 241 -18.93 -2.42 8.83
N ASP A 242 -19.69 -1.82 9.74
CA ASP A 242 -20.19 -0.43 9.63
C ASP A 242 -19.33 0.60 10.38
N LYS A 243 -18.21 0.18 10.98
CA LYS A 243 -17.32 1.05 11.76
C LYS A 243 -16.19 1.60 10.90
N PRO A 244 -16.15 2.93 10.64
CA PRO A 244 -15.04 3.55 9.94
C PRO A 244 -13.72 3.31 10.68
N ILE A 245 -12.61 3.21 9.92
CA ILE A 245 -11.29 3.18 10.55
C ILE A 245 -10.98 4.51 11.24
N HIS A 246 -10.00 4.49 12.12
CA HIS A 246 -9.59 5.69 12.88
C HIS A 246 -9.30 6.88 11.95
N MET A 247 -9.76 8.06 12.34
CA MET A 247 -9.66 9.32 11.58
C MET A 247 -10.40 9.31 10.23
N THR A 248 -11.41 8.49 10.09
CA THR A 248 -12.33 8.47 8.94
C THR A 248 -13.76 8.56 9.44
N ALA A 249 -14.58 9.37 8.79
CA ALA A 249 -16.03 9.43 9.01
C ALA A 249 -16.74 9.13 7.69
N ILE A 250 -17.78 8.31 7.77
CA ILE A 250 -18.58 7.93 6.61
C ILE A 250 -20.05 8.25 6.85
N GLU A 251 -20.73 8.72 5.83
CA GLU A 251 -22.17 8.93 5.80
C GLU A 251 -22.74 8.32 4.51
N LYS A 252 -23.52 7.26 4.66
CA LYS A 252 -24.17 6.56 3.55
C LYS A 252 -25.58 7.07 3.37
N ARG A 253 -25.90 7.61 2.19
CA ARG A 253 -27.24 8.06 1.80
C ARG A 253 -27.61 7.51 0.43
N ASN A 254 -28.53 6.57 0.40
CA ASN A 254 -28.96 5.90 -0.86
C ASN A 254 -27.74 5.35 -1.64
N LYS A 255 -27.55 5.83 -2.89
CA LYS A 255 -26.43 5.44 -3.77
C LYS A 255 -25.20 6.36 -3.63
N LYS A 256 -25.10 7.15 -2.57
CA LYS A 256 -23.99 8.08 -2.33
C LYS A 256 -23.29 7.75 -1.02
N LEU A 257 -21.99 7.88 -1.02
CA LEU A 257 -21.15 7.76 0.15
C LEU A 257 -20.38 9.07 0.33
N LYS A 258 -20.58 9.74 1.46
CA LYS A 258 -19.77 10.89 1.86
C LYS A 258 -18.68 10.41 2.81
N ILE A 259 -17.44 10.78 2.53
CA ILE A 259 -16.27 10.40 3.30
C ILE A 259 -15.51 11.64 3.71
N ASN A 260 -15.18 11.73 4.99
CA ASN A 260 -14.31 12.75 5.54
C ASN A 260 -13.19 12.06 6.31
N GLY A 261 -11.98 12.55 6.20
CA GLY A 261 -10.88 12.00 6.98
C GLY A 261 -9.52 12.10 6.32
N HIS A 262 -8.55 11.65 7.04
CA HIS A 262 -7.14 11.76 6.67
C HIS A 262 -6.67 10.68 5.68
N SER A 263 -7.46 9.64 5.48
CA SER A 263 -7.21 8.58 4.49
C SER A 263 -7.77 8.91 3.10
N VAL A 264 -8.52 10.01 2.96
CA VAL A 264 -9.05 10.44 1.66
C VAL A 264 -7.91 10.80 0.73
N MET A 265 -7.98 10.36 -0.51
CA MET A 265 -6.97 10.59 -1.55
C MET A 265 -6.61 12.08 -1.70
N MET A 266 -5.46 12.36 -2.30
CA MET A 266 -5.07 13.73 -2.69
C MET A 266 -6.02 14.27 -3.77
N GLY A 267 -6.43 13.42 -4.70
CA GLY A 267 -7.32 13.71 -5.81
C GLY A 267 -7.17 12.70 -6.94
N TYR A 268 -7.97 12.92 -7.97
CA TYR A 268 -7.72 12.30 -9.27
C TYR A 268 -6.76 13.17 -10.07
N MET A 269 -5.92 12.57 -10.90
CA MET A 269 -5.05 13.33 -11.81
C MET A 269 -5.84 14.14 -12.85
N ASN A 270 -7.06 13.72 -13.17
CA ASN A 270 -7.99 14.51 -13.96
C ASN A 270 -8.74 15.50 -13.05
N GLU A 271 -8.38 16.79 -13.11
CA GLU A 271 -8.94 17.84 -12.25
C GLU A 271 -10.46 18.00 -12.37
N ASN A 272 -11.03 17.79 -13.53
CA ASN A 272 -12.49 17.85 -13.74
C ASN A 272 -13.24 16.84 -12.85
N ASN A 273 -12.63 15.69 -12.58
CA ASN A 273 -13.19 14.68 -11.68
C ASN A 273 -13.15 15.13 -10.22
N ASN A 274 -12.16 15.96 -9.82
CA ASN A 274 -12.01 16.45 -8.47
C ASN A 274 -13.14 17.41 -8.07
N GLU A 275 -13.53 18.34 -8.93
CA GLU A 275 -14.65 19.25 -8.67
C GLU A 275 -15.98 18.51 -8.47
N ALA A 276 -16.15 17.40 -9.16
CA ALA A 276 -17.36 16.57 -9.03
C ALA A 276 -17.41 15.78 -7.71
N VAL A 277 -16.25 15.45 -7.15
CA VAL A 277 -16.10 14.55 -6.02
C VAL A 277 -15.87 15.29 -4.71
N PHE A 278 -15.03 16.33 -4.68
CA PHE A 278 -14.77 17.12 -3.48
C PHE A 278 -15.79 18.24 -3.32
N ARG A 279 -16.81 17.99 -2.51
CA ARG A 279 -17.91 18.94 -2.24
C ARG A 279 -18.28 18.96 -0.76
N ASN A 280 -18.73 20.12 -0.26
CA ASN A 280 -19.29 20.27 1.10
C ASN A 280 -18.35 19.70 2.19
N ASN A 281 -17.07 20.06 2.14
CA ASN A 281 -16.05 19.64 3.09
C ASN A 281 -15.88 18.12 3.19
N GLY A 282 -16.03 17.39 2.08
CA GLY A 282 -15.81 15.96 2.05
C GLY A 282 -15.77 15.41 0.64
N MET A 283 -15.40 14.14 0.52
CA MET A 283 -15.41 13.41 -0.73
C MET A 283 -16.77 12.71 -0.90
N MET A 284 -17.37 12.85 -2.07
CA MET A 284 -18.66 12.24 -2.42
C MET A 284 -18.47 11.23 -3.53
N ILE A 285 -18.74 9.96 -3.25
CA ILE A 285 -18.69 8.88 -4.23
C ILE A 285 -20.13 8.41 -4.54
N LYS A 286 -20.39 8.20 -5.80
CA LYS A 286 -21.65 7.59 -6.28
C LYS A 286 -21.38 6.14 -6.64
N ARG A 287 -22.34 5.26 -6.36
CA ARG A 287 -22.35 3.90 -6.91
C ARG A 287 -22.74 4.01 -8.39
N THR A 288 -21.90 3.56 -9.24
CA THR A 288 -22.17 3.36 -10.67
C THR A 288 -23.06 2.14 -10.89
#